data_7464f8cc611acb1386b7c324b7d7d099
#
_entry.id   7464f8cc611acb1386b7c324b7d7d099
#
_cell.length_a   1.000
_cell.length_b   1.000
_cell.length_c   1.000
_cell.angle_alpha   90.00
_cell.angle_beta   90.00
_cell.angle_gamma   90.00
#
_symmetry.space_group_name_H-M   'P 1'
#
loop_
_entity.id
_entity.type
_entity.pdbx_description
1 polymer ?
#
loop_
_entity_poly.entity_id
_entity_poly.type
_entity_poly.pdbx_seq_one_letter_code
_entity_poly.pdbx_strand_id
1 'polypeptide(L)'
;ELLRALADSLLHQSCGAWLALAAAAVLFALLIDRRLLALMLVCGAVACTLPFVRSRIGYLFTPQFADSNARGGRAKRWATAIGYLKATDPVFGMGYGMYGGAVAVKNPVLPWVEYMYVDNYYVKILTENGVVGVTAFGMMLLGLIGNGLRGCVRTAKTRWSPLCAGMLCGLVGVLLHSVFESIWEEPYMMALFFAVAAMMAWAGLLRRRAPEAV
;
A
#
# COMPACT_ATOMS: atom_id res chain seq x y z
N GLU A 1 -5.34 0.90 31.80
CA GLU A 1 -5.66 -0.26 30.93
C GLU A 1 -6.02 0.17 29.51
N LEU A 2 -6.87 1.19 29.33
CA LEU A 2 -7.24 1.71 28.00
C LEU A 2 -6.03 2.21 27.21
N LEU A 3 -5.11 2.94 27.84
CA LEU A 3 -3.87 3.42 27.20
C LEU A 3 -2.92 2.27 26.83
N ARG A 4 -2.87 1.21 27.63
CA ARG A 4 -2.12 0.00 27.31
C ARG A 4 -2.77 -0.75 26.14
N ALA A 5 -4.07 -0.95 26.15
CA ALA A 5 -4.80 -1.59 25.06
C ALA A 5 -4.70 -0.79 23.75
N LEU A 6 -4.74 0.55 23.79
CA LEU A 6 -4.48 1.42 22.65
C LEU A 6 -3.02 1.33 22.19
N ALA A 7 -2.06 1.33 23.11
CA ALA A 7 -0.66 1.15 22.77
C ALA A 7 -0.43 -0.24 22.14
N ASP A 8 -0.98 -1.30 22.72
CA ASP A 8 -0.85 -2.65 22.16
C ASP A 8 -1.51 -2.77 20.78
N SER A 9 -2.68 -2.14 20.56
CA SER A 9 -3.32 -2.13 19.24
C SER A 9 -2.51 -1.34 18.20
N LEU A 10 -1.91 -0.20 18.58
CA LEU A 10 -0.99 0.56 17.74
C LEU A 10 0.33 -0.17 17.47
N LEU A 11 0.78 -0.97 18.45
CA LEU A 11 2.02 -1.74 18.37
C LEU A 11 1.85 -3.04 17.58
N HIS A 12 0.64 -3.60 17.50
CA HIS A 12 0.32 -4.75 16.67
C HIS A 12 0.08 -4.41 15.20
N GLN A 13 0.07 -3.12 14.83
CA GLN A 13 -0.01 -2.73 13.43
C GLN A 13 1.18 -3.29 12.63
N SER A 14 0.90 -3.76 11.44
CA SER A 14 1.90 -4.42 10.61
C SER A 14 3.08 -3.49 10.34
N CYS A 15 4.32 -4.02 10.41
CA CYS A 15 5.52 -3.27 10.04
C CYS A 15 5.39 -2.64 8.63
N GLY A 16 4.58 -3.23 7.76
CA GLY A 16 4.27 -2.71 6.44
C GLY A 16 3.59 -1.34 6.46
N ALA A 17 2.67 -1.09 7.41
CA ALA A 17 2.01 0.21 7.54
C ALA A 17 3.01 1.32 7.93
N TRP A 18 3.92 1.04 8.85
CA TRP A 18 4.96 2.00 9.25
C TRP A 18 5.95 2.31 8.12
N LEU A 19 6.33 1.29 7.35
CA LEU A 19 7.19 1.48 6.17
C LEU A 19 6.50 2.32 5.09
N ALA A 20 5.22 2.04 4.83
CA ALA A 20 4.43 2.80 3.86
C ALA A 20 4.25 4.26 4.29
N LEU A 21 3.96 4.50 5.58
CA LEU A 21 3.85 5.85 6.14
C LEU A 21 5.18 6.60 6.07
N ALA A 22 6.28 5.97 6.44
CA ALA A 22 7.62 6.56 6.35
C ALA A 22 7.97 6.93 4.90
N ALA A 23 7.72 6.04 3.94
CA ALA A 23 7.97 6.30 2.53
C ALA A 23 7.09 7.44 1.99
N ALA A 24 5.79 7.48 2.35
CA ALA A 24 4.89 8.57 2.00
C ALA A 24 5.35 9.91 2.58
N ALA A 25 5.81 9.93 3.83
CA ALA A 25 6.33 11.13 4.48
C ALA A 25 7.66 11.61 3.86
N VAL A 26 8.57 10.69 3.49
CA VAL A 26 9.79 11.03 2.74
C VAL A 26 9.44 11.66 1.39
N LEU A 27 8.50 11.07 0.67
CA LEU A 27 8.04 11.60 -0.61
C LEU A 27 7.44 13.01 -0.45
N PHE A 28 6.63 13.23 0.59
CA PHE A 28 6.06 14.54 0.91
C PHE A 28 7.15 15.57 1.19
N ALA A 29 8.15 15.20 2.00
CA ALA A 29 9.28 16.08 2.32
C ALA A 29 10.09 16.46 1.06
N LEU A 30 10.29 15.50 0.14
CA LEU A 30 10.97 15.75 -1.14
C LEU A 30 10.19 16.72 -2.05
N LEU A 31 8.86 16.64 -2.03
CA LEU A 31 7.98 17.47 -2.88
C LEU A 31 7.77 18.89 -2.35
N ILE A 32 7.77 19.07 -1.04
CA ILE A 32 7.41 20.35 -0.39
C ILE A 32 8.62 21.07 0.20
N ASP A 33 9.31 20.43 1.13
CA ASP A 33 10.50 21.05 1.78
C ASP A 33 11.47 19.95 2.26
N ARG A 34 12.65 19.96 1.67
CA ARG A 34 13.73 19.01 2.01
C ARG A 34 14.22 19.13 3.46
N ARG A 35 13.93 20.24 4.15
CA ARG A 35 14.26 20.41 5.58
C ARG A 35 13.50 19.40 6.45
N LEU A 36 12.30 19.00 6.02
CA LEU A 36 11.54 17.95 6.69
C LEU A 36 12.26 16.59 6.71
N LEU A 37 13.13 16.33 5.72
CA LEU A 37 13.96 15.10 5.72
C LEU A 37 14.90 15.06 6.91
N ALA A 38 15.54 16.19 7.25
CA ALA A 38 16.42 16.27 8.41
C ALA A 38 15.64 15.97 9.71
N LEU A 39 14.45 16.57 9.85
CA LEU A 39 13.57 16.30 10.99
C LEU A 39 13.18 14.82 11.05
N MET A 40 12.80 14.22 9.91
CA MET A 40 12.45 12.80 9.85
C MET A 40 13.64 11.89 10.20
N LEU A 41 14.85 12.22 9.76
CA LEU A 41 16.06 11.45 10.13
C LEU A 41 16.32 11.52 11.64
N VAL A 42 16.17 12.71 12.24
CA VAL A 42 16.30 12.86 13.69
C VAL A 42 15.24 12.06 14.43
N CYS A 43 13.96 12.20 14.04
CA CYS A 43 12.87 11.43 14.64
C CYS A 43 13.05 9.92 14.45
N GLY A 44 13.49 9.48 13.28
CA GLY A 44 13.79 8.08 12.99
C GLY A 44 14.95 7.55 13.83
N ALA A 45 16.04 8.32 13.98
CA ALA A 45 17.16 7.97 14.83
C ALA A 45 16.73 7.82 16.30
N VAL A 46 15.93 8.79 16.80
CA VAL A 46 15.35 8.69 18.15
C VAL A 46 14.43 7.49 18.27
N ALA A 47 13.57 7.22 17.30
CA ALA A 47 12.70 6.04 17.33
C ALA A 47 13.50 4.73 17.38
N CYS A 48 14.64 4.63 16.68
CA CYS A 48 15.52 3.46 16.73
C CYS A 48 16.21 3.24 18.10
N THR A 49 16.24 4.24 18.97
CA THR A 49 16.74 4.07 20.36
C THR A 49 15.70 3.41 21.27
N LEU A 50 14.41 3.44 20.89
CA LEU A 50 13.35 2.84 21.67
C LEU A 50 13.49 1.31 21.71
N PRO A 51 13.45 0.67 22.90
CA PRO A 51 13.65 -0.77 23.02
C PRO A 51 12.71 -1.59 22.16
N PHE A 52 11.47 -1.16 22.03
CA PHE A 52 10.46 -1.80 21.19
C PHE A 52 10.83 -1.80 19.70
N VAL A 53 11.24 -0.65 19.15
CA VAL A 53 11.63 -0.54 17.73
C VAL A 53 12.88 -1.39 17.47
N ARG A 54 13.86 -1.30 18.38
CA ARG A 54 15.10 -2.07 18.28
C ARG A 54 14.87 -3.59 18.32
N SER A 55 13.98 -4.06 19.20
CA SER A 55 13.64 -5.49 19.27
C SER A 55 12.94 -5.98 18.01
N ARG A 56 12.05 -5.16 17.43
CA ARG A 56 11.36 -5.48 16.16
C ARG A 56 12.32 -5.55 14.98
N ILE A 57 13.20 -4.56 14.86
CA ILE A 57 14.24 -4.57 13.82
C ILE A 57 15.17 -5.78 14.00
N GLY A 58 15.63 -6.03 15.23
CA GLY A 58 16.48 -7.17 15.54
C GLY A 58 15.84 -8.52 15.19
N TYR A 59 14.55 -8.69 15.44
CA TYR A 59 13.82 -9.91 15.12
C TYR A 59 13.86 -10.24 13.62
N LEU A 60 13.82 -9.24 12.73
CA LEU A 60 13.87 -9.46 11.27
C LEU A 60 15.17 -10.14 10.79
N PHE A 61 16.25 -10.03 11.58
CA PHE A 61 17.54 -10.63 11.25
C PHE A 61 17.79 -11.96 11.98
N THR A 62 16.77 -12.51 12.66
CA THR A 62 16.91 -13.78 13.39
C THR A 62 16.61 -14.98 12.48
N PRO A 63 17.26 -16.14 12.71
CA PRO A 63 16.91 -17.39 12.04
C PRO A 63 15.46 -17.80 12.25
N GLN A 64 14.88 -17.49 13.43
CA GLN A 64 13.49 -17.76 13.75
C GLN A 64 12.53 -17.03 12.80
N PHE A 65 12.84 -15.78 12.41
CA PHE A 65 12.05 -15.05 11.42
C PHE A 65 12.12 -15.71 10.03
N ALA A 66 13.33 -16.11 9.61
CA ALA A 66 13.52 -16.79 8.33
C ALA A 66 12.75 -18.12 8.29
N ASP A 67 12.83 -18.91 9.34
CA ASP A 67 12.12 -20.18 9.50
C ASP A 67 10.60 -20.01 9.53
N SER A 68 10.09 -19.04 10.29
CA SER A 68 8.65 -18.77 10.35
C SER A 68 8.11 -18.31 9.00
N ASN A 69 8.89 -17.51 8.28
CA ASN A 69 8.53 -17.02 6.94
C ASN A 69 8.52 -18.16 5.90
N ALA A 70 9.44 -19.11 5.99
CA ALA A 70 9.50 -20.27 5.11
C ALA A 70 8.38 -21.30 5.38
N ARG A 71 8.00 -21.51 6.67
CA ARG A 71 7.00 -22.56 7.06
C ARG A 71 5.54 -22.12 6.89
N GLY A 72 5.21 -20.85 6.99
CA GLY A 72 3.82 -20.36 6.92
C GLY A 72 3.69 -18.87 6.70
N GLY A 73 4.82 -18.15 6.61
CA GLY A 73 4.84 -16.71 6.42
C GLY A 73 4.57 -16.27 4.98
N ARG A 74 4.75 -14.99 4.73
CA ARG A 74 4.41 -14.36 3.43
C ARG A 74 5.11 -15.01 2.25
N ALA A 75 6.39 -15.40 2.38
CA ALA A 75 7.14 -16.03 1.29
C ALA A 75 6.47 -17.33 0.82
N LYS A 76 6.06 -18.20 1.75
CA LYS A 76 5.33 -19.44 1.42
C LYS A 76 3.99 -19.12 0.76
N ARG A 77 3.20 -18.19 1.32
CA ARG A 77 1.88 -17.82 0.81
C ARG A 77 1.96 -17.27 -0.62
N TRP A 78 2.95 -16.42 -0.91
CA TRP A 78 3.18 -15.90 -2.26
C TRP A 78 3.63 -16.99 -3.24
N ALA A 79 4.54 -17.87 -2.80
CA ALA A 79 4.97 -19.01 -3.62
C ALA A 79 3.80 -19.94 -3.95
N THR A 80 2.94 -20.24 -2.97
CA THR A 80 1.74 -21.05 -3.16
C THR A 80 0.76 -20.38 -4.14
N ALA A 81 0.51 -19.07 -3.99
CA ALA A 81 -0.34 -18.30 -4.88
C ALA A 81 0.16 -18.37 -6.34
N ILE A 82 1.46 -18.15 -6.55
CA ILE A 82 2.09 -18.25 -7.88
C ILE A 82 2.04 -19.69 -8.41
N GLY A 83 2.15 -20.68 -7.52
CA GLY A 83 1.98 -22.09 -7.87
C GLY A 83 0.60 -22.38 -8.45
N TYR A 84 -0.45 -21.91 -7.80
CA TYR A 84 -1.83 -22.05 -8.30
C TYR A 84 -2.06 -21.31 -9.62
N LEU A 85 -1.53 -20.10 -9.76
CA LEU A 85 -1.60 -19.37 -11.04
C LEU A 85 -1.00 -20.19 -12.19
N LYS A 86 0.18 -20.78 -11.97
CA LYS A 86 0.86 -21.60 -13.00
C LYS A 86 0.10 -22.90 -13.31
N ALA A 87 -0.59 -23.46 -12.33
CA ALA A 87 -1.36 -24.69 -12.48
C ALA A 87 -2.75 -24.48 -13.12
N THR A 88 -3.23 -23.23 -13.18
CA THR A 88 -4.51 -22.86 -13.79
C THR A 88 -4.29 -22.09 -15.10
N ASP A 89 -4.62 -20.81 -15.13
CA ASP A 89 -4.45 -19.95 -16.29
C ASP A 89 -3.61 -18.71 -15.94
N PRO A 90 -2.33 -18.64 -16.35
CA PRO A 90 -1.49 -17.48 -16.08
C PRO A 90 -1.98 -16.18 -16.73
N VAL A 91 -2.78 -16.25 -17.81
CA VAL A 91 -3.26 -15.09 -18.54
C VAL A 91 -4.43 -14.43 -17.84
N PHE A 92 -5.45 -15.23 -17.47
CA PHE A 92 -6.69 -14.74 -16.86
C PHE A 92 -6.83 -15.06 -15.37
N GLY A 93 -5.96 -15.90 -14.81
CA GLY A 93 -5.97 -16.29 -13.40
C GLY A 93 -7.03 -17.32 -13.03
N MET A 94 -7.25 -17.47 -11.72
CA MET A 94 -8.22 -18.43 -11.17
C MET A 94 -9.66 -17.91 -11.16
N GLY A 95 -9.87 -16.63 -11.41
CA GLY A 95 -11.16 -15.92 -11.28
C GLY A 95 -11.19 -15.00 -10.05
N TYR A 96 -11.90 -13.90 -10.20
CA TYR A 96 -12.04 -12.90 -9.15
C TYR A 96 -12.72 -13.47 -7.89
N GLY A 97 -12.15 -13.20 -6.72
CA GLY A 97 -12.66 -13.71 -5.43
C GLY A 97 -12.40 -15.18 -5.17
N MET A 98 -11.63 -15.87 -6.03
CA MET A 98 -11.38 -17.32 -5.93
C MET A 98 -10.15 -17.67 -5.09
N TYR A 99 -9.28 -16.71 -4.76
CA TYR A 99 -8.06 -16.96 -3.97
C TYR A 99 -7.54 -15.74 -3.21
N GLY A 100 -6.87 -15.99 -2.10
CA GLY A 100 -5.99 -15.02 -1.43
C GLY A 100 -6.65 -13.94 -0.59
N GLY A 101 -7.96 -13.92 -0.50
CA GLY A 101 -8.70 -12.92 0.23
C GLY A 101 -9.84 -13.44 1.09
N ALA A 102 -10.54 -12.54 1.78
CA ALA A 102 -11.60 -12.86 2.73
C ALA A 102 -12.76 -13.63 2.08
N VAL A 103 -13.11 -13.31 0.85
CA VAL A 103 -14.21 -13.97 0.13
C VAL A 103 -13.86 -15.44 -0.13
N ALA A 104 -12.69 -15.69 -0.69
CA ALA A 104 -12.22 -17.04 -1.01
C ALA A 104 -12.05 -17.91 0.24
N VAL A 105 -11.46 -17.34 1.32
CA VAL A 105 -11.23 -18.06 2.58
C VAL A 105 -12.55 -18.44 3.27
N LYS A 106 -13.56 -17.56 3.21
CA LYS A 106 -14.88 -17.83 3.80
C LYS A 106 -15.77 -18.73 2.95
N ASN A 107 -15.56 -18.76 1.64
CA ASN A 107 -16.37 -19.53 0.70
C ASN A 107 -15.47 -20.37 -0.21
N PRO A 108 -14.83 -21.43 0.31
CA PRO A 108 -13.96 -22.29 -0.47
C PRO A 108 -14.76 -23.04 -1.53
N VAL A 109 -14.40 -22.91 -2.81
CA VAL A 109 -15.10 -23.50 -3.94
C VAL A 109 -14.32 -24.70 -4.53
N LEU A 110 -13.01 -24.60 -4.58
CA LEU A 110 -12.14 -25.58 -5.22
C LEU A 110 -11.52 -26.52 -4.16
N PRO A 111 -11.82 -27.82 -4.16
CA PRO A 111 -11.38 -28.73 -3.10
C PRO A 111 -9.86 -29.01 -3.08
N TRP A 112 -9.16 -28.67 -4.17
CA TRP A 112 -7.71 -28.83 -4.29
C TRP A 112 -6.90 -27.60 -3.92
N VAL A 113 -7.57 -26.50 -3.52
CA VAL A 113 -6.92 -25.23 -3.15
C VAL A 113 -6.80 -25.13 -1.64
N GLU A 114 -5.60 -24.88 -1.15
CA GLU A 114 -5.37 -24.47 0.23
C GLU A 114 -5.66 -22.97 0.35
N TYR A 115 -6.82 -22.62 0.89
CA TYR A 115 -7.27 -21.24 1.03
C TYR A 115 -6.56 -20.54 2.19
N MET A 116 -5.87 -19.45 1.86
CA MET A 116 -5.16 -18.62 2.85
C MET A 116 -5.16 -17.16 2.42
N TYR A 117 -4.94 -16.27 3.36
CA TYR A 117 -4.69 -14.85 3.05
C TYR A 117 -3.29 -14.68 2.46
N VAL A 118 -3.20 -14.01 1.31
CA VAL A 118 -1.91 -13.80 0.63
C VAL A 118 -1.12 -12.64 1.26
N ASP A 119 -1.79 -11.70 1.95
CA ASP A 119 -1.20 -10.50 2.56
C ASP A 119 -0.33 -9.71 1.57
N ASN A 120 -0.77 -9.66 0.31
CA ASN A 120 -0.18 -8.87 -0.76
C ASN A 120 -1.22 -8.72 -1.88
N TYR A 121 -1.75 -7.53 -2.04
CA TYR A 121 -2.83 -7.30 -3.00
C TYR A 121 -2.41 -7.49 -4.45
N TYR A 122 -1.15 -7.21 -4.79
CA TYR A 122 -0.65 -7.39 -6.17
C TYR A 122 -0.52 -8.87 -6.54
N VAL A 123 -0.02 -9.69 -5.62
CA VAL A 123 0.03 -11.15 -5.79
C VAL A 123 -1.38 -11.72 -5.86
N LYS A 124 -2.32 -11.20 -5.05
CA LYS A 124 -3.73 -11.59 -5.11
C LYS A 124 -4.34 -11.30 -6.48
N ILE A 125 -4.22 -10.06 -6.99
CA ILE A 125 -4.72 -9.71 -8.33
C ILE A 125 -4.09 -10.60 -9.39
N LEU A 126 -2.79 -10.84 -9.31
CA LEU A 126 -2.09 -11.69 -10.26
C LEU A 126 -2.65 -13.12 -10.25
N THR A 127 -2.90 -13.70 -9.07
CA THR A 127 -3.44 -15.05 -8.94
C THR A 127 -4.89 -15.13 -9.39
N GLU A 128 -5.71 -14.14 -9.07
CA GLU A 128 -7.14 -14.14 -9.41
C GLU A 128 -7.44 -13.72 -10.85
N ASN A 129 -6.70 -12.74 -11.39
CA ASN A 129 -7.02 -12.11 -12.68
C ASN A 129 -5.88 -12.24 -13.71
N GLY A 130 -4.83 -12.97 -13.37
CA GLY A 130 -3.70 -13.24 -14.26
C GLY A 130 -2.92 -11.99 -14.67
N VAL A 131 -2.11 -12.15 -15.70
CA VAL A 131 -1.30 -11.06 -16.27
C VAL A 131 -2.17 -9.94 -16.83
N VAL A 132 -3.33 -10.26 -17.41
CA VAL A 132 -4.29 -9.27 -17.95
C VAL A 132 -4.79 -8.37 -16.85
N GLY A 133 -5.24 -8.94 -15.71
CA GLY A 133 -5.73 -8.17 -14.57
C GLY A 133 -4.67 -7.28 -13.93
N VAL A 134 -3.48 -7.83 -13.69
CA VAL A 134 -2.35 -7.03 -13.14
C VAL A 134 -1.95 -5.90 -14.08
N THR A 135 -1.93 -6.15 -15.39
CA THR A 135 -1.59 -5.11 -16.38
C THR A 135 -2.63 -4.00 -16.39
N ALA A 136 -3.92 -4.34 -16.42
CA ALA A 136 -5.00 -3.36 -16.38
C ALA A 136 -4.99 -2.53 -15.07
N PHE A 137 -4.80 -3.20 -13.94
CA PHE A 137 -4.67 -2.54 -12.64
C PHE A 137 -3.44 -1.61 -12.60
N GLY A 138 -2.29 -2.07 -13.10
CA GLY A 138 -1.07 -1.27 -13.19
C GLY A 138 -1.25 -0.03 -14.06
N MET A 139 -1.89 -0.14 -15.22
CA MET A 139 -2.20 1.00 -16.08
C MET A 139 -3.12 2.01 -15.39
N MET A 140 -4.15 1.54 -14.66
CA MET A 140 -5.00 2.40 -13.86
C MET A 140 -4.18 3.17 -12.81
N LEU A 141 -3.33 2.48 -12.05
CA LEU A 141 -2.47 3.11 -11.03
C LEU A 141 -1.49 4.13 -11.64
N LEU A 142 -0.85 3.80 -12.76
CA LEU A 142 0.02 4.74 -13.47
C LEU A 142 -0.73 5.99 -13.92
N GLY A 143 -1.96 5.83 -14.40
CA GLY A 143 -2.83 6.94 -14.74
C GLY A 143 -3.16 7.83 -13.54
N LEU A 144 -3.49 7.24 -12.40
CA LEU A 144 -3.79 7.97 -11.15
C LEU A 144 -2.56 8.72 -10.63
N ILE A 145 -1.40 8.06 -10.55
CA ILE A 145 -0.14 8.69 -10.12
C ILE A 145 0.26 9.79 -11.10
N GLY A 146 0.18 9.54 -12.40
CA GLY A 146 0.49 10.51 -13.44
C GLY A 146 -0.39 11.78 -13.34
N ASN A 147 -1.68 11.62 -13.08
CA ASN A 147 -2.59 12.74 -12.83
C ASN A 147 -2.24 13.47 -11.54
N GLY A 148 -1.89 12.74 -10.49
CA GLY A 148 -1.45 13.32 -9.22
C GLY A 148 -0.18 14.16 -9.36
N LEU A 149 0.83 13.64 -10.05
CA LEU A 149 2.07 14.36 -10.33
C LEU A 149 1.81 15.62 -11.16
N ARG A 150 0.98 15.54 -12.19
CA ARG A 150 0.57 16.72 -12.97
C ARG A 150 -0.16 17.74 -12.11
N GLY A 151 -1.01 17.31 -11.18
CA GLY A 151 -1.67 18.14 -10.19
C GLY A 151 -0.66 18.89 -9.31
N CYS A 152 0.32 18.17 -8.75
CA CYS A 152 1.39 18.76 -7.94
C CYS A 152 2.22 19.80 -8.72
N VAL A 153 2.62 19.49 -9.95
CA VAL A 153 3.37 20.43 -10.80
C VAL A 153 2.53 21.69 -11.09
N ARG A 154 1.25 21.55 -11.41
CA ARG A 154 0.36 22.67 -11.72
C ARG A 154 0.05 23.54 -10.51
N THR A 155 -0.02 22.97 -9.33
CA THR A 155 -0.29 23.70 -8.09
C THR A 155 0.98 24.18 -7.38
N ALA A 156 2.16 23.83 -7.91
CA ALA A 156 3.43 24.30 -7.38
C ALA A 156 3.40 25.84 -7.23
N LYS A 157 3.95 26.35 -6.11
CA LYS A 157 3.95 27.77 -5.74
C LYS A 157 2.56 28.38 -5.43
N THR A 158 1.51 27.57 -5.33
CA THR A 158 0.19 28.02 -4.84
C THR A 158 -0.05 27.51 -3.41
N ARG A 159 -1.02 28.12 -2.72
CA ARG A 159 -1.47 27.67 -1.39
C ARG A 159 -1.97 26.21 -1.37
N TRP A 160 -2.29 25.65 -2.53
CA TRP A 160 -2.81 24.28 -2.70
C TRP A 160 -1.71 23.22 -2.86
N SER A 161 -0.45 23.65 -3.04
CA SER A 161 0.68 22.74 -3.25
C SER A 161 0.81 21.68 -2.16
N PRO A 162 0.79 22.02 -0.84
CA PRO A 162 0.92 21.02 0.21
C PRO A 162 -0.24 20.03 0.23
N LEU A 163 -1.46 20.49 -0.08
CA LEU A 163 -2.64 19.62 -0.13
C LEU A 163 -2.52 18.60 -1.26
N CYS A 164 -2.18 19.04 -2.47
CA CYS A 164 -2.00 18.13 -3.61
C CYS A 164 -0.87 17.14 -3.37
N ALA A 165 0.26 17.59 -2.81
CA ALA A 165 1.36 16.72 -2.47
C ALA A 165 0.96 15.70 -1.38
N GLY A 166 0.24 16.13 -0.34
CA GLY A 166 -0.26 15.25 0.72
C GLY A 166 -1.21 14.17 0.18
N MET A 167 -2.15 14.55 -0.70
CA MET A 167 -3.05 13.60 -1.35
C MET A 167 -2.27 12.57 -2.19
N LEU A 168 -1.31 13.01 -3.01
CA LEU A 168 -0.47 12.11 -3.81
C LEU A 168 0.33 11.16 -2.91
N CYS A 169 0.97 11.68 -1.86
CA CYS A 169 1.75 10.88 -0.93
C CYS A 169 0.87 9.87 -0.17
N GLY A 170 -0.35 10.26 0.20
CA GLY A 170 -1.33 9.34 0.80
C GLY A 170 -1.70 8.19 -0.13
N LEU A 171 -1.99 8.49 -1.41
CA LEU A 171 -2.28 7.44 -2.41
C LEU A 171 -1.07 6.51 -2.60
N VAL A 172 0.14 7.05 -2.74
CA VAL A 172 1.37 6.25 -2.85
C VAL A 172 1.58 5.41 -1.58
N GLY A 173 1.32 5.97 -0.40
CA GLY A 173 1.40 5.24 0.87
C GLY A 173 0.46 4.02 0.90
N VAL A 174 -0.80 4.18 0.47
CA VAL A 174 -1.76 3.06 0.36
C VAL A 174 -1.25 2.00 -0.62
N LEU A 175 -0.71 2.39 -1.77
CA LEU A 175 -0.16 1.47 -2.75
C LEU A 175 1.05 0.69 -2.20
N LEU A 176 1.93 1.34 -1.47
CA LEU A 176 3.06 0.68 -0.81
C LEU A 176 2.59 -0.26 0.30
N HIS A 177 1.59 0.14 1.09
CA HIS A 177 1.01 -0.73 2.12
C HIS A 177 0.36 -1.98 1.51
N SER A 178 -0.24 -1.87 0.33
CA SER A 178 -0.86 -2.99 -0.40
C SER A 178 0.11 -4.12 -0.79
N VAL A 179 1.43 -3.90 -0.69
CA VAL A 179 2.45 -4.97 -0.79
C VAL A 179 2.44 -5.90 0.42
N PHE A 180 1.96 -5.40 1.57
CA PHE A 180 2.00 -6.12 2.85
C PHE A 180 0.62 -6.54 3.35
N GLU A 181 -0.45 -5.98 2.79
CA GLU A 181 -1.83 -6.19 3.21
C GLU A 181 -2.80 -6.10 2.02
N SER A 182 -3.94 -6.78 2.13
CA SER A 182 -5.01 -6.72 1.12
C SER A 182 -6.00 -5.58 1.42
N ILE A 183 -5.51 -4.34 1.56
CA ILE A 183 -6.29 -3.16 2.00
C ILE A 183 -7.50 -2.91 1.09
N TRP A 184 -7.40 -3.23 -0.19
CA TRP A 184 -8.45 -3.01 -1.18
C TRP A 184 -9.66 -3.94 -1.02
N GLU A 185 -9.58 -4.93 -0.14
CA GLU A 185 -10.75 -5.74 0.23
C GLU A 185 -11.69 -5.03 1.20
N GLU A 186 -11.21 -3.96 1.86
CA GLU A 186 -12.00 -3.14 2.74
C GLU A 186 -12.73 -2.05 1.93
N PRO A 187 -14.06 -2.11 1.79
CA PRO A 187 -14.81 -1.21 0.91
C PRO A 187 -14.64 0.27 1.23
N TYR A 188 -14.52 0.60 2.54
CA TYR A 188 -14.29 1.98 2.97
C TYR A 188 -12.92 2.51 2.59
N MET A 189 -11.89 1.66 2.62
CA MET A 189 -10.52 2.04 2.20
C MET A 189 -10.46 2.27 0.70
N MET A 190 -11.12 1.43 -0.06
CA MET A 190 -11.23 1.58 -1.51
C MET A 190 -12.00 2.86 -1.87
N ALA A 191 -13.14 3.12 -1.21
CA ALA A 191 -13.91 4.34 -1.42
C ALA A 191 -13.10 5.60 -1.09
N LEU A 192 -12.38 5.61 0.04
CA LEU A 192 -11.53 6.72 0.45
C LEU A 192 -10.40 6.96 -0.57
N PHE A 193 -9.74 5.89 -1.03
CA PHE A 193 -8.67 5.98 -2.02
C PHE A 193 -9.17 6.65 -3.32
N PHE A 194 -10.29 6.19 -3.87
CA PHE A 194 -10.83 6.76 -5.09
C PHE A 194 -11.40 8.16 -4.89
N ALA A 195 -11.95 8.49 -3.71
CA ALA A 195 -12.37 9.85 -3.39
C ALA A 195 -11.17 10.83 -3.39
N VAL A 196 -10.05 10.46 -2.78
CA VAL A 196 -8.82 11.27 -2.81
C VAL A 196 -8.28 11.39 -4.24
N ALA A 197 -8.28 10.30 -5.02
CA ALA A 197 -7.86 10.33 -6.42
C ALA A 197 -8.74 11.26 -7.27
N ALA A 198 -10.06 11.24 -7.05
CA ALA A 198 -11.00 12.13 -7.73
C ALA A 198 -10.80 13.60 -7.36
N MET A 199 -10.58 13.90 -6.08
CA MET A 199 -10.24 15.25 -5.62
C MET A 199 -8.96 15.78 -6.26
N MET A 200 -7.93 14.94 -6.37
CA MET A 200 -6.69 15.30 -7.07
C MET A 200 -6.91 15.58 -8.55
N ALA A 201 -7.68 14.74 -9.23
CA ALA A 201 -8.01 14.93 -10.65
C ALA A 201 -8.77 16.24 -10.84
N TRP A 202 -9.75 16.53 -9.99
CA TRP A 202 -10.53 17.76 -10.02
C TRP A 202 -9.67 19.01 -9.77
N ALA A 203 -8.81 19.00 -8.75
CA ALA A 203 -7.89 20.12 -8.47
C ALA A 203 -6.97 20.42 -9.66
N GLY A 204 -6.53 19.38 -10.39
CA GLY A 204 -5.78 19.55 -11.63
C GLY A 204 -6.57 20.17 -12.79
N LEU A 205 -7.89 20.03 -12.80
CA LEU A 205 -8.79 20.59 -13.83
C LEU A 205 -9.16 22.04 -13.54
N LEU A 206 -9.38 22.42 -12.29
CA LEU A 206 -9.81 23.78 -11.91
C LEU A 206 -8.86 24.84 -12.43
N ARG A 207 -7.57 24.63 -12.40
CA ARG A 207 -6.57 25.60 -12.86
C ARG A 207 -6.55 25.82 -14.37
N ARG A 208 -7.13 24.91 -15.17
CA ARG A 208 -7.32 25.14 -16.62
C ARG A 208 -8.42 26.15 -16.92
N ARG A 209 -9.31 26.41 -15.97
CA ARG A 209 -10.47 27.31 -16.14
C ARG A 209 -10.29 28.68 -15.51
N ALA A 210 -9.24 28.90 -14.70
CA ALA A 210 -8.93 30.24 -14.22
C ALA A 210 -8.29 31.03 -15.37
N PRO A 211 -8.91 32.13 -15.86
CA PRO A 211 -8.23 33.03 -16.77
C PRO A 211 -6.97 33.55 -16.07
N GLU A 212 -5.87 33.63 -16.81
CA GLU A 212 -4.73 34.41 -16.37
C GLU A 212 -5.26 35.83 -16.13
N ALA A 213 -5.45 36.21 -14.87
CA ALA A 213 -5.72 37.60 -14.52
C ALA A 213 -4.47 38.37 -14.91
N VAL A 214 -4.63 39.17 -15.93
CA VAL A 214 -3.69 40.17 -16.46
C VAL A 214 -3.31 41.18 -15.37
#